data_5e8166cabbcf19acfa1b314e77754339
#
_entry.id   5e8166cabbcf19acfa1b314e77754339
#
_cell.length_a   1.000
_cell.length_b   1.000
_cell.length_c   1.000
_cell.angle_alpha   90.00
_cell.angle_beta   90.00
_cell.angle_gamma   90.00
#
_symmetry.space_group_name_H-M   'P 1'
#
loop_
_entity.id
_entity.type
_entity.pdbx_description
1 polymer ?
#
loop_
_entity_poly.entity_id
_entity_poly.type
_entity_poly.pdbx_seq_one_letter_code
_entity_poly.pdbx_strand_id
1 'polypeptide(L)'
;VIEGGTIEALGAIHFSEPAQRTGDKGIKGDMLFLELQLHGEKCKERVEALGIRPGDPIILNRPIRKGFTEDTFYGAYLDNGLGCFMVAELAKLLAKKPLKNIRVLHTIATHEEIGRMGAAAIAGEMKPDILIGADVNHDYDAAPGLSAKRMNNLSMGKGFSLTNGSITSAYINSIIEKACRKATIPYQIDFAGRDTGTDAMAASLAGVDSAATSIGFPIRNMHTISETGHTLDVLAAVHGMEATLREMDKMNRGKGLNRKDLLNEHPRLDEAKEA
;
A
#
# COMPACT_ATOMS: atom_id res chain seq x y z
N VAL A 1 -12.31 -8.53 20.73
CA VAL A 1 -10.95 -9.03 20.43
C VAL A 1 -10.52 -9.86 21.62
N ILE A 2 -10.09 -11.09 21.37
CA ILE A 2 -9.50 -11.96 22.39
C ILE A 2 -8.00 -11.93 22.18
N GLU A 3 -7.25 -11.54 23.19
CA GLU A 3 -5.79 -11.54 23.19
C GLU A 3 -5.29 -12.76 23.94
N GLY A 4 -4.31 -13.42 23.39
CA GLY A 4 -3.68 -14.62 23.96
C GLY A 4 -3.69 -15.80 23.00
N GLY A 5 -2.95 -16.83 23.37
CA GLY A 5 -2.71 -17.95 22.48
C GLY A 5 -1.50 -17.77 21.59
N THR A 6 -1.05 -18.87 21.01
CA THR A 6 0.07 -18.93 20.07
C THR A 6 -0.32 -19.67 18.82
N ILE A 7 0.30 -19.32 17.70
CA ILE A 7 0.10 -20.07 16.44
C ILE A 7 1.19 -21.14 16.41
N GLU A 8 0.74 -22.39 16.35
CA GLU A 8 1.60 -23.56 16.37
C GLU A 8 1.41 -24.41 15.12
N ALA A 9 2.45 -25.12 14.73
CA ALA A 9 2.39 -26.12 13.68
C ALA A 9 1.96 -27.47 14.22
N LEU A 10 1.22 -28.23 13.41
CA LEU A 10 0.83 -29.61 13.75
C LEU A 10 2.06 -30.49 13.99
N GLY A 11 2.20 -30.95 15.20
CA GLY A 11 3.30 -31.80 15.66
C GLY A 11 4.60 -31.03 15.90
N ALA A 12 5.53 -31.66 16.58
CA ALA A 12 6.84 -31.10 16.85
C ALA A 12 7.71 -31.15 15.57
N ILE A 13 8.22 -30.03 15.14
CA ILE A 13 8.94 -29.88 13.87
C ILE A 13 10.17 -30.79 13.73
N HIS A 14 10.81 -31.16 14.84
CA HIS A 14 11.95 -32.08 14.83
C HIS A 14 11.57 -33.56 14.56
N PHE A 15 10.31 -33.91 14.69
CA PHE A 15 9.78 -35.21 14.29
C PHE A 15 9.22 -35.23 12.86
N SER A 16 9.16 -34.08 12.21
CA SER A 16 8.65 -33.98 10.84
C SER A 16 9.60 -34.64 9.86
N GLU A 17 9.07 -35.15 8.77
CA GLU A 17 9.85 -35.63 7.63
C GLU A 17 10.87 -34.57 7.18
N PRO A 18 12.08 -35.00 6.77
CA PRO A 18 13.11 -34.05 6.32
C PRO A 18 12.62 -33.06 5.26
N ALA A 19 11.78 -33.49 4.33
CA ALA A 19 11.18 -32.65 3.30
C ALA A 19 10.29 -31.52 3.85
N GLN A 20 9.67 -31.72 4.99
CA GLN A 20 8.89 -30.67 5.68
C GLN A 20 9.79 -29.63 6.38
N ARG A 21 11.01 -30.03 6.73
CA ARG A 21 12.00 -29.15 7.39
C ARG A 21 12.83 -28.36 6.39
N THR A 22 12.99 -28.86 5.17
CA THR A 22 13.92 -28.32 4.17
C THR A 22 13.28 -27.54 3.01
N GLY A 23 12.04 -27.16 3.11
CA GLY A 23 11.50 -26.09 2.27
C GLY A 23 10.74 -26.47 1.00
N ASP A 24 10.93 -27.63 0.39
CA ASP A 24 10.15 -28.03 -0.81
C ASP A 24 8.67 -28.29 -0.49
N LYS A 25 8.37 -28.57 0.77
CA LYS A 25 7.02 -28.73 1.31
C LYS A 25 6.84 -27.93 2.59
N GLY A 26 7.11 -26.64 2.54
CA GLY A 26 7.00 -25.74 3.70
C GLY A 26 5.70 -25.89 4.49
N ILE A 27 5.66 -25.38 5.70
CA ILE A 27 4.47 -25.38 6.55
C ILE A 27 3.36 -24.65 5.81
N LYS A 28 2.23 -25.34 5.58
CA LYS A 28 1.04 -24.77 4.95
C LYS A 28 0.09 -24.24 6.02
N GLY A 29 -0.79 -23.33 5.63
CA GLY A 29 -1.78 -22.74 6.54
C GLY A 29 -2.69 -23.79 7.22
N ASP A 30 -3.04 -24.87 6.52
CA ASP A 30 -3.82 -25.98 7.06
C ASP A 30 -3.08 -26.86 8.09
N MET A 31 -1.79 -26.66 8.22
CA MET A 31 -0.94 -27.30 9.25
C MET A 31 -0.80 -26.43 10.52
N LEU A 32 -1.35 -25.23 10.52
CA LEU A 32 -1.30 -24.32 11.65
C LEU A 32 -2.58 -24.42 12.48
N PHE A 33 -2.44 -24.20 13.79
CA PHE A 33 -3.59 -24.08 14.69
C PHE A 33 -3.32 -23.04 15.77
N LEU A 34 -4.40 -22.53 16.35
CA LEU A 34 -4.35 -21.63 17.48
C LEU A 34 -4.30 -22.45 18.79
N GLU A 35 -3.17 -22.35 19.50
CA GLU A 35 -3.00 -22.94 20.83
C GLU A 35 -3.43 -21.92 21.89
N LEU A 36 -4.44 -22.26 22.68
CA LEU A 36 -5.01 -21.41 23.73
C LEU A 36 -4.57 -21.83 25.14
N GLN A 37 -3.68 -22.79 25.27
CA GLN A 37 -3.20 -23.36 26.52
C GLN A 37 -4.33 -23.88 27.43
N LEU A 38 -5.45 -24.28 26.83
CA LEU A 38 -6.55 -24.91 27.54
C LEU A 38 -6.26 -26.40 27.70
N HIS A 39 -6.42 -26.92 28.92
CA HIS A 39 -6.31 -28.35 29.17
C HIS A 39 -7.45 -28.84 30.07
N GLY A 40 -7.62 -30.17 30.14
CA GLY A 40 -8.65 -30.82 30.94
C GLY A 40 -9.96 -31.06 30.17
N GLU A 41 -11.02 -31.28 30.92
CA GLU A 41 -12.34 -31.59 30.33
C GLU A 41 -12.99 -30.34 29.72
N LYS A 42 -13.88 -30.55 28.76
CA LYS A 42 -14.73 -29.50 28.14
C LYS A 42 -13.97 -28.38 27.47
N CYS A 43 -12.79 -28.66 26.89
CA CYS A 43 -12.01 -27.64 26.19
C CYS A 43 -12.81 -27.03 25.04
N LYS A 44 -13.61 -27.80 24.31
CA LYS A 44 -14.44 -27.30 23.22
C LYS A 44 -15.45 -26.25 23.72
N GLU A 45 -16.19 -26.58 24.75
CA GLU A 45 -17.19 -25.67 25.33
C GLU A 45 -16.53 -24.40 25.90
N ARG A 46 -15.32 -24.52 26.42
CA ARG A 46 -14.54 -23.36 26.90
C ARG A 46 -14.10 -22.46 25.76
N VAL A 47 -13.70 -23.02 24.60
CA VAL A 47 -13.39 -22.23 23.40
C VAL A 47 -14.64 -21.54 22.89
N GLU A 48 -15.77 -22.27 22.80
CA GLU A 48 -17.05 -21.70 22.39
C GLU A 48 -17.52 -20.58 23.33
N ALA A 49 -17.31 -20.74 24.64
CA ALA A 49 -17.63 -19.71 25.65
C ALA A 49 -16.80 -18.43 25.50
N LEU A 50 -15.60 -18.51 24.92
CA LEU A 50 -14.81 -17.34 24.53
C LEU A 50 -15.34 -16.63 23.30
N GLY A 51 -16.34 -17.22 22.63
CA GLY A 51 -16.93 -16.68 21.40
C GLY A 51 -16.11 -16.96 20.13
N ILE A 52 -15.09 -17.81 20.22
CA ILE A 52 -14.26 -18.20 19.07
C ILE A 52 -15.01 -19.23 18.22
N ARG A 53 -15.05 -19.00 16.90
CA ARG A 53 -15.74 -19.85 15.94
C ARG A 53 -14.87 -20.20 14.74
N PRO A 54 -15.11 -21.33 14.09
CA PRO A 54 -14.51 -21.59 12.79
C PRO A 54 -14.83 -20.46 11.80
N GLY A 55 -13.80 -19.94 11.14
CA GLY A 55 -13.91 -18.79 10.22
C GLY A 55 -13.55 -17.43 10.82
N ASP A 56 -13.37 -17.35 12.14
CA ASP A 56 -12.89 -16.13 12.76
C ASP A 56 -11.41 -15.87 12.35
N PRO A 57 -11.05 -14.61 12.03
CA PRO A 57 -9.69 -14.28 11.65
C PRO A 57 -8.74 -14.35 12.84
N ILE A 58 -7.55 -14.88 12.62
CA ILE A 58 -6.44 -14.88 13.57
C ILE A 58 -5.42 -13.85 13.12
N ILE A 59 -5.15 -12.88 13.97
CA ILE A 59 -4.23 -11.78 13.69
C ILE A 59 -2.98 -11.95 14.55
N LEU A 60 -1.80 -11.83 13.90
CA LEU A 60 -0.52 -11.88 14.58
C LEU A 60 -0.32 -10.58 15.39
N ASN A 61 -0.11 -10.71 16.69
CA ASN A 61 0.16 -9.57 17.55
C ASN A 61 1.65 -9.17 17.45
N ARG A 62 1.96 -8.36 16.45
CA ARG A 62 3.29 -7.81 16.21
C ARG A 62 3.21 -6.29 16.06
N PRO A 63 3.16 -5.55 17.17
CA PRO A 63 3.04 -4.09 17.13
C PRO A 63 4.27 -3.45 16.47
N ILE A 64 4.08 -2.28 15.91
CA ILE A 64 5.16 -1.47 15.34
C ILE A 64 6.13 -1.07 16.45
N ARG A 65 7.42 -1.23 16.17
CA ARG A 65 8.53 -0.87 17.06
C ARG A 65 9.59 -0.08 16.31
N LYS A 66 10.33 0.74 17.03
CA LYS A 66 11.51 1.43 16.52
C LYS A 66 12.58 0.40 16.11
N GLY A 67 13.21 0.63 14.95
CA GLY A 67 14.33 -0.17 14.47
C GLY A 67 15.65 0.19 15.15
N PHE A 68 16.73 -0.41 14.68
CA PHE A 68 18.08 -0.13 15.20
C PHE A 68 18.60 1.25 14.76
N THR A 69 18.19 1.72 13.60
CA THR A 69 18.46 3.08 13.15
C THR A 69 17.29 4.00 13.52
N GLU A 70 17.58 5.29 13.71
CA GLU A 70 16.61 6.24 14.26
C GLU A 70 15.35 6.37 13.41
N ASP A 71 15.51 6.33 12.09
CA ASP A 71 14.42 6.55 11.14
C ASP A 71 13.74 5.26 10.66
N THR A 72 14.15 4.10 11.17
CA THR A 72 13.53 2.82 10.82
C THR A 72 12.55 2.35 11.87
N PHE A 73 11.50 1.67 11.41
CA PHE A 73 10.54 0.97 12.26
C PHE A 73 10.19 -0.38 11.64
N TYR A 74 9.70 -1.30 12.46
CA TYR A 74 9.28 -2.61 11.99
C TYR A 74 8.07 -3.13 12.76
N GLY A 75 7.31 -4.01 12.11
CA GLY A 75 6.11 -4.62 12.68
C GLY A 75 5.38 -5.42 11.64
N ALA A 76 4.23 -5.98 12.00
CA ALA A 76 3.32 -6.58 11.04
C ALA A 76 2.39 -5.53 10.44
N TYR A 77 1.85 -5.84 9.24
CA TYR A 77 0.82 -5.05 8.58
C TYR A 77 1.24 -3.62 8.19
N LEU A 78 2.53 -3.41 7.88
CA LEU A 78 2.94 -2.20 7.18
C LEU A 78 2.30 -2.18 5.79
N ASP A 79 2.12 -3.36 5.21
CA ASP A 79 1.25 -3.63 4.06
C ASP A 79 -0.20 -3.87 4.55
N ASN A 80 -1.19 -2.95 4.32
CA ASN A 80 -0.93 -1.59 3.88
C ASN A 80 -1.35 -0.57 4.96
N GLY A 81 -0.86 -0.77 6.17
CA GLY A 81 -1.04 0.18 7.28
C GLY A 81 -0.41 1.54 7.00
N LEU A 82 0.67 1.58 6.18
CA LEU A 82 1.34 2.83 5.81
C LEU A 82 0.47 3.68 4.90
N GLY A 83 -0.20 3.08 3.91
CA GLY A 83 -1.17 3.78 3.08
C GLY A 83 -2.34 4.32 3.90
N CYS A 84 -2.89 3.52 4.81
CA CYS A 84 -3.94 3.96 5.73
C CYS A 84 -3.50 5.15 6.58
N PHE A 85 -2.30 5.10 7.14
CA PHE A 85 -1.73 6.20 7.92
C PHE A 85 -1.56 7.46 7.06
N MET A 86 -0.99 7.33 5.87
CA MET A 86 -0.81 8.46 4.94
C MET A 86 -2.15 9.13 4.60
N VAL A 87 -3.16 8.36 4.27
CA VAL A 87 -4.51 8.88 3.95
C VAL A 87 -5.09 9.65 5.13
N ALA A 88 -4.95 9.11 6.34
CA ALA A 88 -5.44 9.76 7.56
C ALA A 88 -4.69 11.07 7.87
N GLU A 89 -3.36 11.08 7.78
CA GLU A 89 -2.56 12.30 8.02
C GLU A 89 -2.80 13.36 6.94
N LEU A 90 -2.92 12.95 5.67
CA LEU A 90 -3.26 13.85 4.58
C LEU A 90 -4.64 14.50 4.81
N ALA A 91 -5.63 13.73 5.25
CA ALA A 91 -6.94 14.27 5.61
C ALA A 91 -6.86 15.33 6.72
N LYS A 92 -6.05 15.10 7.76
CA LYS A 92 -5.82 16.09 8.84
C LYS A 92 -5.15 17.37 8.32
N LEU A 93 -4.16 17.24 7.42
CA LEU A 93 -3.48 18.41 6.82
C LEU A 93 -4.45 19.23 5.97
N LEU A 94 -5.26 18.57 5.14
CA LEU A 94 -6.24 19.23 4.29
C LEU A 94 -7.39 19.84 5.10
N ALA A 95 -7.79 19.24 6.23
CA ALA A 95 -8.78 19.83 7.13
C ALA A 95 -8.31 21.15 7.76
N LYS A 96 -7.02 21.25 8.11
CA LYS A 96 -6.43 22.50 8.63
C LYS A 96 -6.40 23.62 7.58
N LYS A 97 -6.23 23.28 6.31
CA LYS A 97 -6.20 24.22 5.19
C LYS A 97 -6.96 23.63 4.00
N PRO A 98 -8.28 23.77 3.96
CA PRO A 98 -9.14 23.16 2.94
C PRO A 98 -8.79 23.58 1.52
N LEU A 99 -8.96 22.67 0.58
CA LEU A 99 -8.94 22.92 -0.85
C LEU A 99 -10.24 23.58 -1.27
N LYS A 100 -10.23 24.32 -2.37
CA LYS A 100 -11.37 25.16 -2.79
C LYS A 100 -12.01 24.70 -4.09
N ASN A 101 -11.22 24.11 -4.98
CA ASN A 101 -11.61 23.85 -6.35
C ASN A 101 -11.66 22.36 -6.71
N ILE A 102 -11.18 21.49 -5.84
CA ILE A 102 -11.24 20.04 -6.01
C ILE A 102 -11.84 19.38 -4.76
N ARG A 103 -12.51 18.27 -4.96
CA ARG A 103 -13.01 17.40 -3.90
C ARG A 103 -12.08 16.20 -3.76
N VAL A 104 -11.63 15.93 -2.56
CA VAL A 104 -10.79 14.76 -2.24
C VAL A 104 -11.62 13.79 -1.42
N LEU A 105 -11.65 12.54 -1.85
CA LEU A 105 -12.20 11.42 -1.11
C LEU A 105 -11.05 10.65 -0.49
N HIS A 106 -11.00 10.61 0.81
CA HIS A 106 -10.05 9.79 1.56
C HIS A 106 -10.71 8.43 1.81
N THR A 107 -10.16 7.38 1.22
CA THR A 107 -10.74 6.03 1.30
C THR A 107 -9.74 5.06 1.90
N ILE A 108 -10.25 4.13 2.70
CA ILE A 108 -9.55 2.95 3.17
C ILE A 108 -10.39 1.77 2.74
N ALA A 109 -9.86 0.96 1.84
CA ALA A 109 -10.57 -0.14 1.22
C ALA A 109 -10.24 -1.47 1.91
N THR A 110 -11.11 -2.43 1.76
CA THR A 110 -10.92 -3.82 2.21
C THR A 110 -10.72 -4.74 1.02
N HIS A 111 -10.21 -5.95 1.26
CA HIS A 111 -10.06 -7.00 0.24
C HIS A 111 -9.11 -6.62 -0.91
N GLU A 112 -8.08 -5.81 -0.63
CA GLU A 112 -7.04 -5.51 -1.62
C GLU A 112 -6.32 -6.80 -2.01
N GLU A 113 -5.78 -7.53 -1.07
CA GLU A 113 -4.97 -8.75 -1.18
C GLU A 113 -5.65 -9.91 -1.94
N ILE A 114 -6.97 -9.87 -2.07
CA ILE A 114 -7.75 -10.92 -2.72
C ILE A 114 -8.53 -10.42 -3.95
N GLY A 115 -8.13 -9.28 -4.52
CA GLY A 115 -8.68 -8.80 -5.78
C GLY A 115 -9.16 -7.36 -5.80
N ARG A 116 -8.76 -6.51 -4.85
CA ARG A 116 -9.05 -5.06 -4.85
C ARG A 116 -10.54 -4.73 -4.82
N MET A 117 -11.34 -5.62 -4.26
CA MET A 117 -12.81 -5.57 -4.37
C MET A 117 -13.41 -4.34 -3.69
N GLY A 118 -12.88 -3.96 -2.52
CA GLY A 118 -13.37 -2.80 -1.78
C GLY A 118 -13.14 -1.49 -2.53
N ALA A 119 -11.94 -1.29 -3.04
CA ALA A 119 -11.61 -0.10 -3.82
C ALA A 119 -12.38 -0.05 -5.15
N ALA A 120 -12.59 -1.19 -5.81
CA ALA A 120 -13.41 -1.27 -7.03
C ALA A 120 -14.87 -0.89 -6.75
N ALA A 121 -15.44 -1.35 -5.64
CA ALA A 121 -16.80 -0.98 -5.25
C ALA A 121 -16.92 0.53 -4.98
N ILE A 122 -15.97 1.11 -4.23
CA ILE A 122 -15.92 2.55 -3.96
C ILE A 122 -15.76 3.34 -5.27
N ALA A 123 -14.85 2.93 -6.14
CA ALA A 123 -14.63 3.61 -7.42
C ALA A 123 -15.87 3.54 -8.33
N GLY A 124 -16.55 2.39 -8.38
CA GLY A 124 -17.78 2.21 -9.17
C GLY A 124 -18.93 3.11 -8.71
N GLU A 125 -19.06 3.32 -7.41
CA GLU A 125 -20.07 4.22 -6.83
C GLU A 125 -19.68 5.69 -7.01
N MET A 126 -18.46 6.06 -6.61
CA MET A 126 -18.01 7.45 -6.54
C MET A 126 -17.57 8.03 -7.88
N LYS A 127 -17.19 7.19 -8.83
CA LYS A 127 -16.73 7.56 -10.18
C LYS A 127 -15.73 8.72 -10.18
N PRO A 128 -14.58 8.57 -9.53
CA PRO A 128 -13.61 9.65 -9.43
C PRO A 128 -13.00 9.99 -10.80
N ASP A 129 -12.68 11.25 -11.05
CA ASP A 129 -11.92 11.66 -12.24
C ASP A 129 -10.45 11.20 -12.15
N ILE A 130 -9.90 11.22 -10.93
CA ILE A 130 -8.54 10.79 -10.61
C ILE A 130 -8.59 9.78 -9.47
N LEU A 131 -7.84 8.70 -9.61
CA LEU A 131 -7.60 7.72 -8.56
C LEU A 131 -6.10 7.61 -8.28
N ILE A 132 -5.70 7.81 -7.02
CA ILE A 132 -4.33 7.63 -6.56
C ILE A 132 -4.34 6.49 -5.55
N GLY A 133 -3.77 5.34 -5.93
CA GLY A 133 -3.53 4.23 -5.02
C GLY A 133 -2.28 4.51 -4.17
N ALA A 134 -2.35 4.25 -2.88
CA ALA A 134 -1.22 4.33 -1.98
C ALA A 134 -0.97 2.97 -1.37
N ASP A 135 0.19 2.38 -1.64
CA ASP A 135 0.51 1.02 -1.25
C ASP A 135 2.00 0.89 -0.89
N VAL A 136 2.44 -0.31 -0.58
CA VAL A 136 3.85 -0.59 -0.34
C VAL A 136 4.56 -1.09 -1.60
N ASN A 137 5.87 -0.96 -1.64
CA ASN A 137 6.76 -1.52 -2.66
C ASN A 137 7.92 -2.24 -2.00
N HIS A 138 8.62 -3.08 -2.76
CA HIS A 138 9.84 -3.72 -2.26
C HIS A 138 11.02 -2.76 -2.21
N ASP A 139 11.76 -2.79 -1.09
CA ASP A 139 13.15 -2.31 -1.07
C ASP A 139 14.02 -3.30 -1.85
N TYR A 140 14.37 -2.97 -3.09
CA TYR A 140 15.12 -3.88 -3.96
C TYR A 140 16.58 -4.07 -3.53
N ASP A 141 17.15 -3.15 -2.77
CA ASP A 141 18.50 -3.31 -2.21
C ASP A 141 18.54 -4.48 -1.21
N ALA A 142 17.42 -4.75 -0.53
CA ALA A 142 17.30 -5.84 0.44
C ALA A 142 16.56 -7.09 -0.10
N ALA A 143 16.19 -7.09 -1.38
CA ALA A 143 15.48 -8.19 -2.02
C ALA A 143 16.24 -8.70 -3.26
N PRO A 144 17.40 -9.35 -3.12
CA PRO A 144 18.32 -9.65 -4.21
C PRO A 144 17.71 -10.54 -5.30
N GLY A 145 16.74 -11.39 -4.97
CA GLY A 145 16.02 -12.20 -5.95
C GLY A 145 15.08 -11.41 -6.86
N LEU A 146 14.67 -10.21 -6.44
CA LEU A 146 13.77 -9.33 -7.17
C LEU A 146 14.52 -8.26 -7.96
N SER A 147 15.59 -7.70 -7.41
CA SER A 147 16.35 -6.60 -8.00
C SER A 147 16.91 -6.95 -9.38
N ALA A 148 17.36 -8.19 -9.60
CA ALA A 148 17.91 -8.65 -10.87
C ALA A 148 16.88 -8.66 -12.03
N LYS A 149 15.60 -8.59 -11.74
CA LYS A 149 14.51 -8.64 -12.73
C LYS A 149 13.85 -7.28 -12.98
N ARG A 150 14.20 -6.25 -12.24
CA ARG A 150 13.62 -4.92 -12.32
C ARG A 150 14.63 -3.90 -12.82
N MET A 151 14.16 -2.99 -13.67
CA MET A 151 15.00 -1.92 -14.23
C MET A 151 15.24 -0.78 -13.22
N ASN A 152 14.51 -0.76 -12.13
CA ASN A 152 14.60 0.25 -11.07
C ASN A 152 15.03 -0.35 -9.75
N ASN A 153 15.80 0.43 -9.03
CA ASN A 153 16.19 0.13 -7.65
C ASN A 153 15.47 1.10 -6.73
N LEU A 154 14.30 0.69 -6.21
CA LEU A 154 13.70 1.38 -5.09
C LEU A 154 14.48 1.04 -3.83
N SER A 155 14.80 2.05 -3.05
CA SER A 155 15.53 1.90 -1.80
C SER A 155 14.75 2.56 -0.68
N MET A 156 14.61 1.86 0.43
CA MET A 156 14.06 2.40 1.66
C MET A 156 14.88 3.61 2.15
N GLY A 157 14.21 4.67 2.60
CA GLY A 157 14.85 5.89 3.08
C GLY A 157 15.23 6.90 1.99
N LYS A 158 14.79 6.71 0.75
CA LYS A 158 15.04 7.66 -0.36
C LYS A 158 13.78 8.36 -0.88
N GLY A 159 12.70 8.31 -0.12
CA GLY A 159 11.42 8.87 -0.49
C GLY A 159 10.46 7.84 -1.07
N PHE A 160 9.20 8.23 -1.22
CA PHE A 160 8.16 7.35 -1.74
C PHE A 160 8.38 6.99 -3.22
N SER A 161 7.81 5.90 -3.68
CA SER A 161 7.82 5.54 -5.10
C SER A 161 6.61 6.13 -5.83
N LEU A 162 6.83 6.55 -7.08
CA LEU A 162 5.80 6.93 -8.04
C LEU A 162 5.87 5.97 -9.22
N THR A 163 4.77 5.27 -9.49
CA THR A 163 4.75 4.23 -10.53
C THR A 163 4.44 4.82 -11.90
N ASN A 164 5.32 4.58 -12.85
CA ASN A 164 5.13 4.82 -14.27
C ASN A 164 4.81 3.51 -15.01
N GLY A 165 3.83 3.52 -15.89
CA GLY A 165 3.45 2.33 -16.65
C GLY A 165 2.26 2.54 -17.57
N SER A 166 1.88 1.50 -18.29
CA SER A 166 0.79 1.57 -19.25
C SER A 166 -0.58 1.87 -18.65
N ILE A 167 -0.75 1.63 -17.36
CA ILE A 167 -2.00 1.83 -16.63
C ILE A 167 -2.00 3.12 -15.82
N THR A 168 -0.87 3.79 -15.68
CA THR A 168 -0.76 5.04 -14.92
C THR A 168 -0.84 6.25 -15.84
N SER A 169 -1.47 7.31 -15.37
CA SER A 169 -1.58 8.56 -16.11
C SER A 169 -0.25 9.32 -16.07
N ALA A 170 0.42 9.43 -17.21
CA ALA A 170 1.64 10.23 -17.33
C ALA A 170 1.40 11.71 -16.97
N TYR A 171 0.19 12.22 -17.24
CA TYR A 171 -0.20 13.59 -16.89
C TYR A 171 -0.27 13.77 -15.37
N ILE A 172 -0.95 12.89 -14.64
CA ILE A 172 -1.00 12.94 -13.18
C ILE A 172 0.40 12.79 -12.58
N ASN A 173 1.19 11.84 -13.09
CA ASN A 173 2.56 11.65 -12.63
C ASN A 173 3.41 12.92 -12.82
N SER A 174 3.28 13.62 -13.95
CA SER A 174 3.99 14.88 -14.19
C SER A 174 3.64 15.97 -13.19
N ILE A 175 2.37 16.04 -12.75
CA ILE A 175 1.93 16.99 -11.71
C ILE A 175 2.55 16.62 -10.35
N ILE A 176 2.56 15.33 -10.00
CA ILE A 176 3.17 14.84 -8.75
C ILE A 176 4.66 15.17 -8.74
N GLU A 177 5.39 14.81 -9.81
CA GLU A 177 6.81 15.09 -9.94
C GLU A 177 7.13 16.59 -9.84
N LYS A 178 6.36 17.42 -10.55
CA LYS A 178 6.52 18.88 -10.50
C LYS A 178 6.29 19.44 -9.11
N ALA A 179 5.24 18.98 -8.42
CA ALA A 179 4.92 19.40 -7.07
C ALA A 179 6.02 18.99 -6.08
N CYS A 180 6.50 17.75 -6.17
CA CYS A 180 7.58 17.24 -5.32
C CYS A 180 8.90 17.97 -5.56
N ARG A 181 9.29 18.18 -6.82
CA ARG A 181 10.49 18.96 -7.15
C ARG A 181 10.43 20.38 -6.60
N LYS A 182 9.29 21.06 -6.77
CA LYS A 182 9.08 22.42 -6.26
C LYS A 182 9.16 22.51 -4.74
N ALA A 183 8.71 21.49 -4.03
CA ALA A 183 8.72 21.42 -2.58
C ALA A 183 9.96 20.71 -2.00
N THR A 184 10.90 20.30 -2.85
CA THR A 184 12.12 19.55 -2.47
C THR A 184 11.79 18.28 -1.68
N ILE A 185 10.72 17.56 -2.10
CA ILE A 185 10.29 16.32 -1.50
C ILE A 185 10.88 15.14 -2.29
N PRO A 186 11.58 14.21 -1.63
CA PRO A 186 12.21 13.09 -2.31
C PRO A 186 11.16 12.06 -2.79
N TYR A 187 11.36 11.58 -4.00
CA TYR A 187 10.60 10.48 -4.58
C TYR A 187 11.46 9.65 -5.53
N GLN A 188 11.04 8.44 -5.78
CA GLN A 188 11.72 7.49 -6.67
C GLN A 188 10.73 7.06 -7.76
N ILE A 189 11.23 6.64 -8.92
CA ILE A 189 10.38 6.13 -9.99
C ILE A 189 10.40 4.61 -9.97
N ASP A 190 9.21 4.02 -9.94
CA ASP A 190 8.97 2.60 -10.19
C ASP A 190 8.35 2.39 -11.58
N PHE A 191 8.43 1.17 -12.11
CA PHE A 191 7.83 0.82 -13.39
C PHE A 191 6.91 -0.38 -13.25
N ALA A 192 5.66 -0.23 -13.73
CA ALA A 192 4.70 -1.32 -13.85
C ALA A 192 4.25 -1.48 -15.30
N GLY A 193 4.32 -2.68 -15.84
CA GLY A 193 3.92 -2.96 -17.21
C GLY A 193 2.40 -2.96 -17.39
N ARG A 194 1.73 -3.95 -16.80
CA ARG A 194 0.30 -4.24 -17.01
C ARG A 194 -0.55 -4.04 -15.75
N ASP A 195 0.04 -4.13 -14.61
CA ASP A 195 -0.60 -4.11 -13.30
C ASP A 195 0.33 -3.44 -12.31
N THR A 196 -0.18 -2.57 -11.46
CA THR A 196 0.58 -1.97 -10.36
C THR A 196 0.69 -2.91 -9.16
N GLY A 197 -0.15 -3.94 -9.10
CA GLY A 197 -0.29 -4.78 -7.92
C GLY A 197 -1.05 -4.09 -6.76
N THR A 198 -1.76 -2.98 -7.02
CA THR A 198 -2.35 -2.13 -5.99
C THR A 198 -3.78 -1.71 -6.34
N ASP A 199 -4.48 -1.05 -5.44
CA ASP A 199 -5.79 -0.44 -5.64
C ASP A 199 -5.83 0.65 -6.73
N ALA A 200 -4.69 1.07 -7.30
CA ALA A 200 -4.66 2.04 -8.39
C ALA A 200 -5.45 1.60 -9.62
N MET A 201 -5.63 0.29 -9.84
CA MET A 201 -6.44 -0.25 -10.92
C MET A 201 -7.94 -0.33 -10.61
N ALA A 202 -8.36 -0.05 -9.41
CA ALA A 202 -9.72 -0.30 -8.94
C ALA A 202 -10.79 0.38 -9.79
N ALA A 203 -10.55 1.61 -10.24
CA ALA A 203 -11.48 2.32 -11.11
C ALA A 203 -11.67 1.60 -12.45
N SER A 204 -10.58 1.19 -13.12
CA SER A 204 -10.63 0.45 -14.37
C SER A 204 -11.31 -0.91 -14.22
N LEU A 205 -11.06 -1.62 -13.10
CA LEU A 205 -11.74 -2.87 -12.79
C LEU A 205 -13.25 -2.69 -12.58
N ALA A 206 -13.67 -1.55 -12.07
CA ALA A 206 -15.08 -1.17 -11.94
C ALA A 206 -15.69 -0.60 -13.23
N GLY A 207 -14.96 -0.56 -14.35
CA GLY A 207 -15.42 0.02 -15.60
C GLY A 207 -15.53 1.55 -15.56
N VAL A 208 -14.84 2.21 -14.65
CA VAL A 208 -14.80 3.67 -14.53
C VAL A 208 -13.56 4.20 -15.22
N ASP A 209 -13.78 5.12 -16.14
CA ASP A 209 -12.71 5.82 -16.85
C ASP A 209 -12.14 6.94 -15.96
N SER A 210 -11.07 6.64 -15.23
CA SER A 210 -10.37 7.54 -14.33
C SER A 210 -8.90 7.65 -14.73
N ALA A 211 -8.31 8.82 -14.55
CA ALA A 211 -6.86 8.96 -14.60
C ALA A 211 -6.26 8.35 -13.31
N ALA A 212 -5.56 7.22 -13.45
CA ALA A 212 -5.05 6.48 -12.30
C ALA A 212 -3.52 6.63 -12.15
N THR A 213 -3.04 6.58 -10.92
CA THR A 213 -1.63 6.40 -10.61
C THR A 213 -1.45 5.69 -9.28
N SER A 214 -0.24 5.21 -9.03
CA SER A 214 0.13 4.55 -7.78
C SER A 214 1.36 5.21 -7.18
N ILE A 215 1.33 5.40 -5.87
CA ILE A 215 2.49 5.76 -5.05
C ILE A 215 2.73 4.65 -4.03
N GLY A 216 3.98 4.51 -3.59
CA GLY A 216 4.29 3.41 -2.69
C GLY A 216 5.39 3.73 -1.68
N PHE A 217 5.49 2.87 -0.68
CA PHE A 217 6.49 2.95 0.37
C PHE A 217 7.45 1.77 0.21
N PRO A 218 8.74 1.99 -0.10
CA PRO A 218 9.70 0.89 -0.13
C PRO A 218 9.84 0.26 1.26
N ILE A 219 9.50 -1.02 1.39
CA ILE A 219 9.61 -1.78 2.63
C ILE A 219 10.42 -3.07 2.42
N ARG A 220 10.95 -3.60 3.49
CA ARG A 220 11.61 -4.91 3.53
C ARG A 220 10.66 -5.96 4.09
N ASN A 221 10.84 -7.19 3.61
CA ASN A 221 10.12 -8.36 4.10
C ASN A 221 8.60 -8.24 3.99
N MET A 222 8.11 -7.60 2.92
CA MET A 222 6.67 -7.54 2.60
C MET A 222 6.01 -8.92 2.71
N HIS A 223 4.77 -8.95 3.20
CA HIS A 223 3.99 -10.17 3.46
C HIS A 223 4.60 -11.10 4.52
N THR A 224 5.33 -10.52 5.47
CA THR A 224 5.81 -11.26 6.65
C THR A 224 5.32 -10.63 7.95
N ILE A 225 5.55 -11.32 9.06
CA ILE A 225 5.20 -10.80 10.39
C ILE A 225 6.13 -9.68 10.88
N SER A 226 7.16 -9.34 10.13
CA SER A 226 8.17 -8.36 10.52
C SER A 226 8.67 -7.58 9.32
N GLU A 227 7.80 -6.75 8.81
CA GLU A 227 8.08 -5.80 7.75
C GLU A 227 8.84 -4.60 8.32
N THR A 228 9.70 -3.99 7.53
CA THR A 228 10.50 -2.83 7.95
C THR A 228 10.27 -1.67 7.01
N GLY A 229 9.97 -0.50 7.56
CA GLY A 229 9.79 0.75 6.84
C GLY A 229 10.70 1.87 7.35
N HIS A 230 10.65 3.01 6.67
CA HIS A 230 11.43 4.20 6.97
C HIS A 230 10.55 5.44 7.04
N THR A 231 10.71 6.24 8.09
CA THR A 231 9.89 7.45 8.36
C THR A 231 9.96 8.47 7.24
N LEU A 232 11.13 8.66 6.63
CA LEU A 232 11.30 9.61 5.53
C LEU A 232 10.37 9.30 4.35
N ASP A 233 10.21 8.02 3.99
CA ASP A 233 9.40 7.62 2.84
C ASP A 233 7.93 7.93 3.10
N VAL A 234 7.46 7.67 4.32
CA VAL A 234 6.08 7.96 4.75
C VAL A 234 5.81 9.46 4.77
N LEU A 235 6.70 10.23 5.39
CA LEU A 235 6.58 11.70 5.44
C LEU A 235 6.65 12.31 4.06
N ALA A 236 7.55 11.82 3.20
CA ALA A 236 7.67 12.28 1.82
C ALA A 236 6.37 12.03 1.04
N ALA A 237 5.71 10.89 1.21
CA ALA A 237 4.43 10.60 0.58
C ALA A 237 3.31 11.53 1.09
N VAL A 238 3.19 11.71 2.41
CA VAL A 238 2.17 12.60 3.00
C VAL A 238 2.32 14.03 2.46
N HIS A 239 3.51 14.60 2.54
CA HIS A 239 3.75 15.98 2.09
C HIS A 239 3.79 16.11 0.57
N GLY A 240 4.25 15.08 -0.15
CA GLY A 240 4.21 15.02 -1.61
C GLY A 240 2.78 15.05 -2.14
N MET A 241 1.89 14.28 -1.53
CA MET A 241 0.48 14.29 -1.89
C MET A 241 -0.21 15.59 -1.48
N GLU A 242 0.09 16.16 -0.32
CA GLU A 242 -0.40 17.48 0.05
C GLU A 242 0.00 18.54 -0.99
N ALA A 243 1.28 18.60 -1.34
CA ALA A 243 1.78 19.54 -2.34
C ALA A 243 1.12 19.35 -3.70
N THR A 244 0.94 18.09 -4.13
CA THR A 244 0.28 17.72 -5.38
C THR A 244 -1.18 18.18 -5.41
N LEU A 245 -1.95 17.85 -4.38
CA LEU A 245 -3.37 18.24 -4.30
C LEU A 245 -3.54 19.76 -4.25
N ARG A 246 -2.65 20.49 -3.60
CA ARG A 246 -2.64 21.95 -3.61
C ARG A 246 -2.28 22.54 -4.96
N GLU A 247 -1.42 21.89 -5.72
CA GLU A 247 -1.12 22.31 -7.10
C GLU A 247 -2.32 22.04 -8.02
N MET A 248 -2.95 20.86 -7.94
CA MET A 248 -4.18 20.54 -8.66
C MET A 248 -5.33 21.51 -8.32
N ASP A 249 -5.49 21.87 -7.04
CA ASP A 249 -6.49 22.85 -6.61
C ASP A 249 -6.28 24.25 -7.26
N LYS A 250 -5.01 24.66 -7.44
CA LYS A 250 -4.67 25.89 -8.15
C LYS A 250 -4.94 25.78 -9.64
N MET A 251 -4.58 24.67 -10.26
CA MET A 251 -4.80 24.43 -11.69
C MET A 251 -6.28 24.47 -12.05
N ASN A 252 -7.14 24.02 -11.17
CA ASN A 252 -8.59 24.02 -11.37
C ASN A 252 -9.25 25.41 -11.19
N ARG A 253 -8.50 26.47 -10.91
CA ARG A 253 -9.01 27.84 -10.85
C ARG A 253 -9.36 28.36 -12.24
N GLY A 254 -10.56 28.10 -12.72
CA GLY A 254 -11.18 28.81 -13.86
C GLY A 254 -11.08 28.17 -15.23
N LYS A 255 -10.26 27.15 -15.46
CA LYS A 255 -10.25 26.38 -16.73
C LYS A 255 -10.38 24.87 -16.56
N GLY A 256 -10.52 24.42 -15.33
CA GLY A 256 -10.78 23.03 -15.00
C GLY A 256 -9.73 22.03 -15.48
N LEU A 257 -9.26 21.19 -14.56
CA LEU A 257 -8.85 19.85 -14.91
C LEU A 257 -10.12 19.14 -15.41
N ASN A 258 -10.44 19.29 -16.70
CA ASN A 258 -11.56 18.52 -17.21
C ASN A 258 -11.09 17.10 -17.49
N ARG A 259 -12.00 16.15 -17.42
CA ARG A 259 -11.71 14.74 -17.61
C ARG A 259 -11.02 14.46 -18.95
N LYS A 260 -11.37 15.22 -20.00
CA LYS A 260 -10.81 15.08 -21.32
C LYS A 260 -9.32 15.46 -21.33
N ASP A 261 -8.94 16.52 -20.63
CA ASP A 261 -7.55 16.96 -20.49
C ASP A 261 -6.74 15.95 -19.68
N LEU A 262 -7.33 15.42 -18.59
CA LEU A 262 -6.69 14.40 -17.76
C LEU A 262 -6.38 13.09 -18.51
N LEU A 263 -7.17 12.73 -19.52
CA LEU A 263 -7.05 11.47 -20.23
C LEU A 263 -6.27 11.59 -21.55
N ASN A 264 -6.27 12.76 -22.18
CA ASN A 264 -5.80 12.94 -23.55
C ASN A 264 -4.55 13.81 -23.71
N GLU A 265 -4.19 14.64 -22.72
CA GLU A 265 -3.00 15.48 -22.83
C GLU A 265 -1.74 14.75 -22.37
N HIS A 266 -0.74 14.69 -23.23
CA HIS A 266 0.58 14.18 -22.92
C HIS A 266 1.54 15.36 -22.74
N PRO A 267 1.91 15.74 -21.50
CA PRO A 267 2.70 16.96 -21.24
C PRO A 267 4.03 17.01 -22.01
N ARG A 268 4.62 15.84 -22.28
CA ARG A 268 5.90 15.74 -23.01
C ARG A 268 5.79 16.09 -24.50
N LEU A 269 4.58 16.09 -25.06
CA LEU A 269 4.37 16.50 -26.46
C LEU A 269 4.29 18.02 -26.59
N ASP A 270 3.88 18.71 -25.54
CA ASP A 270 3.80 20.17 -25.53
C ASP A 270 5.16 20.79 -25.23
N GLU A 271 5.96 20.20 -24.34
CA GLU A 271 7.35 20.61 -24.09
C GLU A 271 8.24 20.45 -25.34
N ALA A 272 7.96 19.46 -26.19
CA ALA A 272 8.70 19.26 -27.45
C ALA A 272 8.36 20.24 -28.57
N LYS A 273 7.28 21.04 -28.43
CA LYS A 273 6.90 22.08 -29.41
C LYS A 273 7.50 23.44 -29.08
N GLU A 274 8.04 23.64 -27.88
CA GLU A 274 8.67 24.86 -27.43
C GLU A 274 10.22 24.81 -27.51
N ALA A 275 10.79 23.69 -27.90
CA ALA A 275 12.21 23.47 -28.15
C ALA A 275 12.52 23.40 -29.67
#